data_ba3f54f19b4b492382f7d27274fb3b8f
#
_entry.id   ba3f54f19b4b492382f7d27274fb3b8f
#
_cell.length_a   1.000
_cell.length_b   1.000
_cell.length_c   1.000
_cell.angle_alpha   90.00
_cell.angle_beta   90.00
_cell.angle_gamma   90.00
#
_symmetry.space_group_name_H-M   'P 1'
#
loop_
_entity.id
_entity.type
_entity.pdbx_description
1 polymer ?
#
loop_
_entity_poly.entity_id
_entity_poly.type
_entity_poly.pdbx_seq_one_letter_code
_entity_poly.pdbx_strand_id
1 'polypeptide(L)' 'MPVGQITLTQGRSPQAIRSMISKVTDAIVEAEVAPKSTIRVLVTEIPREHFAAGDVTIAERLASQDASAERSSS' A
#
# COMPACT_ATOMS: atom_id res chain seq x y z
N MET A 1 -14.54 -11.70 -13.84
CA MET A 1 -14.41 -11.20 -12.46
C MET A 1 -13.04 -10.55 -12.29
N PRO A 2 -12.92 -9.16 -12.33
CA PRO A 2 -11.62 -8.52 -12.14
C PRO A 2 -11.18 -8.60 -10.68
N VAL A 3 -9.87 -8.78 -10.48
CA VAL A 3 -9.24 -8.84 -9.16
C VAL A 3 -8.11 -7.82 -9.12
N GLY A 4 -8.19 -6.86 -8.20
CA GLY A 4 -7.12 -5.94 -7.90
C GLY A 4 -6.37 -6.41 -6.67
N GLN A 5 -5.07 -6.64 -6.80
CA GLN A 5 -4.23 -7.08 -5.68
C GLN A 5 -3.24 -5.98 -5.32
N ILE A 6 -3.26 -5.59 -4.05
CA ILE A 6 -2.39 -4.53 -3.56
C ILE A 6 -1.60 -5.07 -2.38
N THR A 7 -0.28 -5.00 -2.50
CA THR A 7 0.62 -5.37 -1.40
C THR A 7 1.29 -4.09 -0.88
N LEU A 8 1.22 -3.89 0.42
CA LEU A 8 1.84 -2.74 1.05
C LEU A 8 2.39 -3.11 2.43
N THR A 9 3.18 -2.22 2.98
CA THR A 9 3.73 -2.44 4.31
C THR A 9 2.71 -2.10 5.38
N GLN A 10 2.83 -2.74 6.54
CA GLN A 10 1.99 -2.46 7.71
C GLN A 10 2.18 -1.04 8.21
N GLY A 11 1.21 -0.53 8.94
CA GLY A 11 1.29 0.75 9.61
C GLY A 11 0.19 1.74 9.25
N ARG A 12 -0.69 1.40 8.34
CA ARG A 12 -1.81 2.27 7.99
C ARG A 12 -3.03 1.96 8.83
N SER A 13 -3.88 2.96 9.06
CA SER A 13 -5.10 2.77 9.82
C SER A 13 -6.10 1.91 9.05
N PRO A 14 -6.99 1.18 9.75
CA PRO A 14 -8.06 0.45 9.07
C PRO A 14 -8.93 1.35 8.18
N GLN A 15 -9.14 2.59 8.59
CA GLN A 15 -9.92 3.56 7.81
C GLN A 15 -9.22 3.91 6.50
N ALA A 16 -7.90 4.07 6.51
CA ALA A 16 -7.15 4.35 5.30
C ALA A 16 -7.23 3.17 4.32
N ILE A 17 -7.08 1.95 4.82
CA ILE A 17 -7.20 0.75 4.00
C ILE A 17 -8.61 0.65 3.40
N ARG A 18 -9.64 0.89 4.21
CA ARG A 18 -11.03 0.83 3.73
C ARG A 18 -11.30 1.89 2.65
N SER A 19 -10.77 3.09 2.84
CA SER A 19 -10.90 4.18 1.86
C SER A 19 -10.22 3.82 0.54
N MET A 20 -9.03 3.23 0.61
CA MET A 20 -8.31 2.78 -0.57
C MET A 20 -9.11 1.74 -1.36
N ILE A 21 -9.70 0.77 -0.67
CA ILE A 21 -10.52 -0.26 -1.31
C ILE A 21 -11.68 0.38 -2.07
N SER A 22 -12.36 1.36 -1.46
CA SER A 22 -13.44 2.07 -2.12
C SER A 22 -12.98 2.79 -3.37
N LYS A 23 -11.89 3.52 -3.28
CA LYS A 23 -11.38 4.32 -4.40
C LYS A 23 -10.88 3.44 -5.55
N VAL A 24 -10.22 2.32 -5.24
CA VAL A 24 -9.77 1.39 -6.26
C VAL A 24 -10.98 0.75 -6.95
N THR A 25 -11.98 0.36 -6.19
CA THR A 25 -13.21 -0.21 -6.75
C THR A 25 -13.88 0.81 -7.69
N ASP A 26 -14.02 2.05 -7.24
CA ASP A 26 -14.66 3.10 -8.04
C ASP A 26 -13.87 3.37 -9.33
N ALA A 27 -12.55 3.34 -9.28
CA ALA A 27 -11.71 3.54 -10.45
C ALA A 27 -11.94 2.44 -11.49
N ILE A 28 -12.09 1.19 -11.05
CA ILE A 28 -12.37 0.07 -11.95
C ILE A 28 -13.77 0.22 -12.57
N VAL A 29 -14.74 0.68 -11.79
CA VAL A 29 -16.09 0.96 -12.30
C VAL A 29 -16.03 2.06 -13.35
N GLU A 30 -15.32 3.15 -13.09
CA GLU A 30 -15.19 4.26 -14.01
C GLU A 30 -14.50 3.86 -15.32
N ALA A 31 -13.59 2.90 -15.26
CA ALA A 31 -12.91 2.37 -16.43
C ALA A 31 -13.81 1.45 -17.28
N GLU A 32 -15.03 1.20 -16.83
CA GLU A 32 -16.01 0.37 -17.54
C GLU A 32 -15.53 -1.05 -17.81
N VAL A 33 -14.74 -1.59 -16.87
CA VAL A 33 -14.22 -2.95 -16.99
C VAL A 33 -15.26 -3.99 -16.58
N ALA A 34 -16.01 -3.72 -15.50
CA ALA A 34 -16.97 -4.67 -14.96
C ALA A 34 -17.94 -3.98 -14.00
N PRO A 35 -19.11 -4.58 -13.75
CA PRO A 35 -20.04 -4.09 -12.73
C PRO A 35 -19.40 -4.16 -11.34
N LYS A 36 -19.73 -3.20 -10.50
CA LYS A 36 -19.18 -3.07 -9.15
C LYS A 36 -19.25 -4.36 -8.35
N SER A 37 -20.37 -5.07 -8.42
CA SER A 37 -20.62 -6.27 -7.64
C SER A 37 -19.67 -7.42 -7.97
N THR A 38 -19.01 -7.39 -9.15
CA THR A 38 -18.09 -8.45 -9.57
C THR A 38 -16.63 -8.12 -9.29
N ILE A 39 -16.34 -6.91 -8.86
CA ILE A 39 -14.97 -6.45 -8.61
C ILE A 39 -14.50 -6.96 -7.25
N ARG A 40 -13.29 -7.51 -7.22
CA ARG A 40 -12.62 -7.96 -6.00
C ARG A 40 -11.37 -7.13 -5.79
N VAL A 41 -11.19 -6.60 -4.59
CA VAL A 41 -9.97 -5.88 -4.21
C VAL A 41 -9.40 -6.60 -3.00
N LEU A 42 -8.18 -7.10 -3.14
CA LEU A 42 -7.48 -7.81 -2.09
C LEU A 42 -6.29 -6.99 -1.63
N VAL A 43 -6.17 -6.81 -0.33
CA VAL A 43 -5.08 -6.04 0.27
C VAL A 43 -4.27 -6.97 1.16
N THR A 44 -2.97 -7.01 0.91
CA THR A 44 -2.03 -7.77 1.73
C THR A 44 -1.08 -6.79 2.40
N GLU A 45 -1.07 -6.80 3.73
CA GLU A 45 -0.14 -5.98 4.51
C GLU A 45 0.98 -6.86 5.01
N ILE A 46 2.22 -6.47 4.73
CA ILE A 46 3.40 -7.25 5.12
C ILE A 46 4.31 -6.40 6.03
N PRO A 47 5.13 -7.07 6.87
CA PRO A 47 6.10 -6.34 7.68
C PRO A 47 7.08 -5.56 6.82
N ARG A 48 7.56 -4.44 7.33
CA ARG A 48 8.51 -3.59 6.62
C ARG A 48 9.81 -4.31 6.29
N GLU A 49 10.18 -5.30 7.10
CA GLU A 49 11.37 -6.12 6.89
C GLU A 49 11.20 -7.11 5.74
N HIS A 50 9.98 -7.29 5.25
CA HIS A 50 9.67 -8.25 4.18
C HIS A 50 9.42 -7.57 2.84
N PHE A 51 9.55 -6.27 2.75
CA PHE A 51 9.32 -5.50 1.52
C PHE A 51 10.64 -4.84 1.12
N ALA A 52 11.26 -5.32 0.06
CA ALA A 52 12.56 -4.83 -0.37
C ALA A 52 12.54 -4.40 -1.84
N ALA A 53 13.29 -3.36 -2.14
CA ALA A 53 13.57 -2.91 -3.50
C ALA A 53 15.08 -2.81 -3.65
N GLY A 54 15.65 -3.53 -4.64
CA GLY A 54 17.10 -3.52 -4.85
C GLY A 54 17.86 -4.03 -3.62
N ASP A 55 17.32 -5.04 -2.97
CA ASP A 55 17.91 -5.66 -1.78
C ASP A 55 17.97 -4.73 -0.55
N VAL A 56 17.18 -3.64 -0.57
CA VAL A 56 17.04 -2.75 0.60
C VAL A 56 15.61 -2.79 1.06
N THR A 57 15.37 -3.18 2.31
CA THR A 57 14.02 -3.26 2.86
C THR A 57 13.48 -1.88 3.19
N ILE A 58 12.16 -1.79 3.31
CA ILE A 58 11.52 -0.53 3.75
C ILE A 58 11.96 -0.18 5.17
N ALA A 59 12.11 -1.18 6.04
CA ALA A 59 12.61 -0.95 7.41
C ALA A 59 13.99 -0.29 7.39
N GLU A 60 14.89 -0.77 6.54
CA GLU A 60 16.24 -0.18 6.41
C GLU A 60 16.19 1.24 5.85
N ARG A 61 15.32 1.51 4.86
CA ARG A 61 15.17 2.86 4.29
C ARG A 61 14.64 3.85 5.32
N LEU A 62 13.66 3.44 6.11
CA LEU A 62 13.09 4.31 7.15
C LEU A 62 14.12 4.60 8.24
N ALA A 63 14.90 3.61 8.65
CA ALA A 63 15.98 3.82 9.62
C ALA A 63 17.02 4.81 9.09
N SER A 64 17.38 4.71 7.82
CA SER A 64 18.31 5.62 7.17
C SER A 64 17.75 7.04 7.08
N GLN A 65 16.46 7.17 6.74
CA GLN A 65 15.79 8.48 6.66
C GLN A 65 15.71 9.15 8.04
N ASP A 66 15.40 8.39 9.08
CA ASP A 66 15.36 8.89 10.45
C ASP A 66 16.72 9.41 10.88
N ALA A 67 17.80 8.68 10.57
CA ALA A 67 19.15 9.12 10.86
C ALA A 67 19.50 10.41 10.11
N SER A 68 19.09 10.52 8.85
CA SER A 68 19.30 11.73 8.06
C SER A 68 18.51 12.90 8.61
N ALA A 69 17.28 12.69 9.04
CA ALA A 69 16.44 13.72 9.63
C ALA A 69 17.04 14.24 10.93
N GLU A 70 17.56 13.35 11.77
CA GLU A 70 18.24 13.74 13.01
C GLU A 70 19.47 14.59 12.73
N ARG A 71 20.24 14.23 11.73
CA ARG A 71 21.42 15.02 11.34
C ARG A 71 21.05 16.40 10.83
N SER A 72 19.99 16.51 10.07
CA SER A 72 19.58 17.79 9.50
C SER A 72 18.93 18.72 10.53
N SER A 73 18.43 18.20 11.63
CA SER A 73 17.82 18.99 12.68
C SER A 73 18.82 19.49 13.73
N SER A 74 20.03 19.05 13.68
CA SER A 74 21.08 19.43 14.66
C SER A 74 21.95 20.63 14.20
#